data_e7f80d21f0937ee3f532fdabbf5ff160
#
_entry.id   e7f80d21f0937ee3f532fdabbf5ff160
#
_cell.length_a   1.000
_cell.length_b   1.000
_cell.length_c   1.000
_cell.angle_alpha   90.00
_cell.angle_beta   90.00
_cell.angle_gamma   90.00
#
_symmetry.space_group_name_H-M   'P 1'
#
loop_
_entity.id
_entity.type
_entity.pdbx_description
1 polymer ?
#
loop_
_entity_poly.entity_id
_entity_poly.type
_entity_poly.pdbx_seq_one_letter_code
_entity_poly.pdbx_strand_id
1 'polypeptide(L)'
;MPKTKKINPHLQQFQTKEMSVPVIFHTSDALLPNQHTFDQLENLGKDKRLFSHIAAMSDVHPKAGRKNPTGTIVVSKTHLFPQINDTAPNCGMRFLRTDLNDQNLTEEKIDELFKELIEVIPTKKYVGNKIPYQLAVDIAHKGINPLLSHLKSRTKNELENSSMNGNMVPAEISQRDIFDAIPKFFFHVGKYRLGILGAAGNHFLDLMKITEIKDNEIAEKFNLKVGQYIFLMHTGSGLFGQYASYMYTPKTKEHFSQKMMLKIGTTFFDSQKKQVYKNIAEKIKKYQNSDEFLGYEADSLEGKMYLTAHQASANFGFANRAVLTDNLDRALERVFGRQVELDLLYDTPHIFNRKEDHFGEDVWVHRNGTVSADGPQRMKNHPLFSQTGEPVFIPSSMSTPAYFFQQAMEQENAPKAKKMPRIAKKNYLKKWKNVMSNYTMPLPKE
;
A
#
# COMPACT_ATOMS: atom_id res chain seq x y z
N MET A 1 8.82 -24.33 17.52
CA MET A 1 9.14 -23.01 16.95
C MET A 1 10.65 -22.83 16.93
N PRO A 2 11.21 -22.18 15.93
CA PRO A 2 12.63 -21.85 15.90
C PRO A 2 13.04 -21.03 17.12
N LYS A 3 14.29 -21.19 17.57
CA LYS A 3 14.79 -20.41 18.70
C LYS A 3 15.13 -19.00 18.21
N THR A 4 14.55 -17.99 18.85
CA THR A 4 14.92 -16.57 18.68
C THR A 4 15.85 -16.14 19.83
N LYS A 5 16.72 -15.18 19.56
CA LYS A 5 17.52 -14.49 20.58
C LYS A 5 16.84 -13.19 20.95
N LYS A 6 16.41 -13.05 22.18
CA LYS A 6 15.81 -11.83 22.69
C LYS A 6 16.86 -10.72 22.79
N ILE A 7 16.61 -9.59 22.12
CA ILE A 7 17.42 -8.36 22.21
C ILE A 7 16.86 -7.48 23.33
N ASN A 8 15.53 -7.29 23.34
CA ASN A 8 14.79 -6.58 24.40
C ASN A 8 13.34 -7.09 24.42
N PRO A 9 12.46 -6.61 25.29
CA PRO A 9 11.07 -7.10 25.38
C PRO A 9 10.26 -7.01 24.07
N HIS A 10 10.66 -6.18 23.12
CA HIS A 10 9.96 -5.91 21.85
C HIS A 10 10.78 -6.21 20.60
N LEU A 11 12.02 -6.69 20.78
CA LEU A 11 12.92 -7.04 19.66
C LEU A 11 13.51 -8.41 19.85
N GLN A 12 13.44 -9.24 18.80
CA GLN A 12 14.02 -10.58 18.78
C GLN A 12 14.74 -10.81 17.47
N GLN A 13 15.86 -11.50 17.54
CA GLN A 13 16.66 -11.90 16.39
C GLN A 13 16.48 -13.39 16.10
N PHE A 14 16.26 -13.69 14.82
CA PHE A 14 16.32 -15.05 14.30
C PHE A 14 17.39 -15.14 13.21
N GLN A 15 18.25 -16.13 13.32
CA GLN A 15 19.27 -16.42 12.33
C GLN A 15 19.68 -17.89 12.42
N THR A 16 19.79 -18.54 11.27
CA THR A 16 20.39 -19.88 11.12
C THR A 16 21.79 -19.75 10.50
N LYS A 17 22.54 -20.86 10.47
CA LYS A 17 23.88 -20.89 9.86
C LYS A 17 23.86 -20.64 8.35
N GLU A 18 22.73 -20.89 7.69
CA GLU A 18 22.58 -20.75 6.24
C GLU A 18 22.19 -19.33 5.83
N MET A 19 21.73 -18.51 6.78
CA MET A 19 21.27 -17.15 6.49
C MET A 19 22.46 -16.19 6.39
N SER A 20 22.46 -15.40 5.33
CA SER A 20 23.42 -14.31 5.09
C SER A 20 23.11 -13.07 5.92
N VAL A 21 21.84 -12.84 6.22
CA VAL A 21 21.37 -11.73 7.05
C VAL A 21 20.37 -12.23 8.10
N PRO A 22 20.37 -11.66 9.33
CA PRO A 22 19.39 -12.02 10.35
C PRO A 22 18.01 -11.44 10.04
N VAL A 23 16.97 -11.99 10.69
CA VAL A 23 15.64 -11.38 10.81
C VAL A 23 15.53 -10.72 12.18
N ILE A 24 15.09 -9.47 12.21
CA ILE A 24 14.75 -8.74 13.42
C ILE A 24 13.24 -8.61 13.52
N PHE A 25 12.65 -9.32 14.46
CA PHE A 25 11.22 -9.21 14.76
C PHE A 25 10.97 -8.02 15.69
N HIS A 26 10.11 -7.11 15.26
CA HIS A 26 9.63 -5.98 16.04
C HIS A 26 8.35 -6.37 16.80
N THR A 27 8.47 -7.36 17.69
CA THR A 27 7.33 -7.90 18.42
C THR A 27 7.75 -8.57 19.75
N SER A 28 6.77 -8.89 20.58
CA SER A 28 6.94 -9.69 21.81
C SER A 28 6.89 -11.19 21.50
N ASP A 29 7.31 -12.02 22.47
CA ASP A 29 7.28 -13.49 22.36
C ASP A 29 5.87 -14.03 22.03
N ALA A 30 4.82 -13.37 22.55
CA ALA A 30 3.44 -13.79 22.37
C ALA A 30 2.90 -13.60 20.93
N LEU A 31 3.56 -12.79 20.14
CA LEU A 31 3.14 -12.43 18.77
C LEU A 31 4.12 -12.95 17.69
N LEU A 32 5.02 -13.85 18.05
CA LEU A 32 5.88 -14.51 17.05
C LEU A 32 5.02 -15.30 16.06
N PRO A 33 5.38 -15.28 14.76
CA PRO A 33 4.59 -15.92 13.73
C PRO A 33 4.68 -17.46 13.79
N ASN A 34 3.87 -18.12 12.96
CA ASN A 34 3.91 -19.57 12.83
C ASN A 34 5.17 -20.08 12.10
N GLN A 35 5.39 -21.41 12.14
CA GLN A 35 6.56 -22.05 11.51
C GLN A 35 6.71 -21.72 10.02
N HIS A 36 5.61 -21.71 9.26
CA HIS A 36 5.65 -21.42 7.83
C HIS A 36 6.21 -20.03 7.52
N THR A 37 5.91 -19.02 8.36
CA THR A 37 6.50 -17.68 8.23
C THR A 37 8.00 -17.70 8.52
N PHE A 38 8.43 -18.46 9.54
CA PHE A 38 9.86 -18.63 9.81
C PHE A 38 10.59 -19.27 8.62
N ASP A 39 10.01 -20.30 8.00
CA ASP A 39 10.60 -20.99 6.85
C ASP A 39 10.75 -20.03 5.65
N GLN A 40 9.72 -19.17 5.40
CA GLN A 40 9.79 -18.14 4.36
C GLN A 40 10.88 -17.10 4.65
N LEU A 41 10.99 -16.64 5.90
CA LEU A 41 12.00 -15.66 6.33
C LEU A 41 13.42 -16.25 6.29
N GLU A 42 13.59 -17.52 6.69
CA GLU A 42 14.85 -18.22 6.58
C GLU A 42 15.30 -18.32 5.11
N ASN A 43 14.39 -18.76 4.22
CA ASN A 43 14.69 -18.85 2.79
C ASN A 43 15.10 -17.49 2.21
N LEU A 44 14.38 -16.41 2.57
CA LEU A 44 14.74 -15.06 2.16
C LEU A 44 16.09 -14.61 2.70
N GLY A 45 16.39 -14.92 3.97
CA GLY A 45 17.63 -14.54 4.63
C GLY A 45 18.90 -15.22 4.08
N LYS A 46 18.75 -16.30 3.28
CA LYS A 46 19.86 -16.96 2.57
C LYS A 46 20.39 -16.14 1.39
N ASP A 47 19.62 -15.18 0.89
CA ASP A 47 20.02 -14.38 -0.27
C ASP A 47 21.16 -13.42 0.08
N LYS A 48 22.35 -13.65 -0.52
CA LYS A 48 23.56 -12.87 -0.26
C LYS A 48 23.54 -11.44 -0.78
N ARG A 49 22.54 -11.08 -1.59
CA ARG A 49 22.35 -9.74 -2.14
C ARG A 49 21.61 -8.80 -1.17
N LEU A 50 21.09 -9.35 -0.08
CA LEU A 50 20.47 -8.56 0.97
C LEU A 50 21.51 -7.84 1.82
N PHE A 51 21.10 -6.72 2.39
CA PHE A 51 21.97 -5.89 3.23
C PHE A 51 21.41 -5.74 4.64
N SER A 52 22.28 -5.75 5.64
CA SER A 52 22.00 -5.56 7.05
C SER A 52 21.10 -6.65 7.66
N HIS A 53 19.78 -6.53 7.55
CA HIS A 53 18.82 -7.46 8.14
C HIS A 53 17.45 -7.39 7.44
N ILE A 54 16.60 -8.37 7.70
CA ILE A 54 15.18 -8.34 7.36
C ILE A 54 14.45 -7.83 8.60
N ALA A 55 13.70 -6.72 8.49
CA ALA A 55 12.81 -6.29 9.56
C ALA A 55 11.43 -6.96 9.38
N ALA A 56 10.95 -7.62 10.41
CA ALA A 56 9.64 -8.28 10.46
C ALA A 56 8.78 -7.60 11.52
N MET A 57 7.63 -7.05 11.09
CA MET A 57 6.72 -6.31 11.97
C MET A 57 5.86 -7.27 12.81
N SER A 58 5.16 -6.73 13.80
CA SER A 58 4.34 -7.50 14.74
C SER A 58 3.19 -8.27 14.10
N ASP A 59 2.77 -7.89 12.90
CA ASP A 59 1.72 -8.54 12.10
C ASP A 59 2.27 -9.44 10.98
N VAL A 60 3.57 -9.78 11.01
CA VAL A 60 4.18 -10.61 9.98
C VAL A 60 3.46 -11.96 9.84
N HIS A 61 2.99 -12.26 8.63
CA HIS A 61 2.19 -13.46 8.36
C HIS A 61 2.40 -13.98 6.94
N PRO A 62 2.21 -15.29 6.71
CA PRO A 62 2.36 -15.86 5.39
C PRO A 62 1.18 -15.47 4.49
N LYS A 63 1.43 -15.32 3.21
CA LYS A 63 0.40 -15.13 2.20
C LYS A 63 0.43 -16.29 1.21
N ALA A 64 -0.71 -16.93 1.00
CA ALA A 64 -0.81 -18.09 0.10
C ALA A 64 -0.26 -17.78 -1.29
N GLY A 65 0.60 -18.68 -1.79
CA GLY A 65 1.22 -18.53 -3.10
C GLY A 65 2.26 -17.43 -3.21
N ARG A 66 2.82 -16.95 -2.08
CA ARG A 66 3.90 -15.96 -2.04
C ARG A 66 5.14 -16.54 -1.37
N LYS A 67 6.32 -16.13 -1.83
CA LYS A 67 7.59 -16.54 -1.23
C LYS A 67 7.96 -15.68 -0.03
N ASN A 68 7.58 -14.40 -0.05
CA ASN A 68 7.85 -13.45 1.02
C ASN A 68 6.60 -13.25 1.87
N PRO A 69 6.68 -13.31 3.21
CA PRO A 69 5.56 -13.00 4.08
C PRO A 69 5.24 -11.49 4.05
N THR A 70 3.99 -11.14 4.32
CA THR A 70 3.55 -9.76 4.51
C THR A 70 4.02 -9.27 5.88
N GLY A 71 4.23 -7.97 6.05
CA GLY A 71 4.75 -7.37 7.29
C GLY A 71 6.29 -7.35 7.33
N THR A 72 6.96 -7.20 6.16
CA THR A 72 8.43 -7.22 6.05
C THR A 72 9.00 -6.00 5.36
N ILE A 73 10.21 -5.62 5.79
CA ILE A 73 11.09 -4.67 5.11
C ILE A 73 12.40 -5.36 4.80
N VAL A 74 12.85 -5.26 3.55
CA VAL A 74 14.07 -5.89 3.06
C VAL A 74 14.90 -4.86 2.31
N VAL A 75 16.19 -4.85 2.52
CA VAL A 75 17.10 -3.88 1.91
C VAL A 75 18.20 -4.55 1.09
N SER A 76 18.60 -3.89 0.00
CA SER A 76 19.73 -4.28 -0.86
C SER A 76 20.45 -3.05 -1.37
N LYS A 77 21.78 -3.14 -1.55
CA LYS A 77 22.56 -2.03 -2.13
C LYS A 77 22.41 -1.95 -3.66
N THR A 78 22.23 -3.07 -4.32
CA THR A 78 22.39 -3.16 -5.78
C THR A 78 21.22 -3.80 -6.52
N HIS A 79 20.32 -4.50 -5.82
CA HIS A 79 19.29 -5.30 -6.47
C HIS A 79 17.87 -4.89 -6.08
N LEU A 80 16.96 -5.03 -7.03
CA LEU A 80 15.52 -4.91 -6.88
C LEU A 80 14.88 -6.30 -6.93
N PHE A 81 14.07 -6.64 -5.93
CA PHE A 81 13.45 -7.95 -5.78
C PHE A 81 11.94 -7.89 -5.99
N PRO A 82 11.43 -8.15 -7.21
CA PRO A 82 10.00 -8.01 -7.49
C PRO A 82 9.11 -8.95 -6.67
N GLN A 83 9.61 -10.13 -6.26
CA GLN A 83 8.84 -11.10 -5.48
C GLN A 83 8.67 -10.70 -4.00
N ILE A 84 9.43 -9.74 -3.49
CA ILE A 84 9.22 -9.19 -2.15
C ILE A 84 7.93 -8.36 -2.13
N ASN A 85 7.69 -7.59 -3.20
CA ASN A 85 6.50 -6.76 -3.40
C ASN A 85 5.57 -7.36 -4.47
N ASP A 86 5.32 -8.65 -4.46
CA ASP A 86 4.69 -9.37 -5.56
C ASP A 86 3.18 -9.12 -5.73
N THR A 87 2.63 -8.13 -5.06
CA THR A 87 1.27 -7.63 -5.21
C THR A 87 1.22 -6.35 -6.02
N ALA A 88 0.03 -5.79 -6.20
CA ALA A 88 -0.12 -4.52 -6.89
C ALA A 88 0.64 -3.39 -6.15
N PRO A 89 1.53 -2.65 -6.84
CA PRO A 89 2.26 -1.54 -6.24
C PRO A 89 1.32 -0.50 -5.63
N ASN A 90 1.76 0.13 -4.54
CA ASN A 90 0.99 1.13 -3.80
C ASN A 90 -0.41 0.64 -3.39
N CYS A 91 -0.51 -0.61 -2.88
CA CYS A 91 -1.52 -0.86 -1.88
C CYS A 91 -1.18 0.03 -0.70
N GLY A 92 -2.14 0.78 -0.17
CA GLY A 92 -1.86 1.83 0.80
C GLY A 92 -3.09 2.26 1.57
N MET A 93 -2.85 3.13 2.52
CA MET A 93 -3.85 3.63 3.46
C MET A 93 -4.07 5.12 3.25
N ARG A 94 -5.34 5.54 3.31
CA ARG A 94 -5.73 6.94 3.25
C ARG A 94 -6.63 7.28 4.41
N PHE A 95 -6.22 8.26 5.22
CA PHE A 95 -6.94 8.73 6.40
C PHE A 95 -7.60 10.07 6.12
N LEU A 96 -8.92 10.12 6.24
CA LEU A 96 -9.73 11.30 5.99
C LEU A 96 -10.41 11.74 7.28
N ARG A 97 -10.22 12.99 7.67
CA ARG A 97 -10.91 13.63 8.80
C ARG A 97 -12.24 14.17 8.33
N THR A 98 -13.21 14.22 9.23
CA THR A 98 -14.51 14.84 8.96
C THR A 98 -14.95 15.75 10.11
N ASP A 99 -16.00 16.55 9.87
CA ASP A 99 -16.74 17.29 10.91
C ASP A 99 -17.87 16.46 11.55
N LEU A 100 -17.97 15.18 11.18
CA LEU A 100 -19.00 14.28 11.70
C LEU A 100 -18.72 13.86 13.14
N ASN A 101 -19.76 13.89 13.96
CA ASN A 101 -19.76 13.51 15.37
C ASN A 101 -21.13 12.93 15.78
N ASP A 102 -21.32 12.52 17.03
CA ASP A 102 -22.58 11.92 17.49
C ASP A 102 -23.80 12.86 17.40
N GLN A 103 -23.60 14.16 17.27
CA GLN A 103 -24.70 15.12 17.16
C GLN A 103 -25.26 15.22 15.74
N ASN A 104 -24.41 15.01 14.72
CA ASN A 104 -24.78 15.17 13.32
C ASN A 104 -24.78 13.86 12.50
N LEU A 105 -24.31 12.74 13.10
CA LEU A 105 -24.28 11.42 12.47
C LEU A 105 -25.17 10.45 13.25
N THR A 106 -26.46 10.38 12.89
CA THR A 106 -27.44 9.43 13.46
C THR A 106 -27.32 8.05 12.83
N GLU A 107 -27.95 7.04 13.44
CA GLU A 107 -27.99 5.67 12.89
C GLU A 107 -28.67 5.64 11.51
N GLU A 108 -29.75 6.43 11.32
CA GLU A 108 -30.44 6.56 10.03
C GLU A 108 -29.49 7.11 8.97
N LYS A 109 -28.72 8.15 9.30
CA LYS A 109 -27.75 8.75 8.38
C LYS A 109 -26.61 7.79 8.03
N ILE A 110 -26.18 6.94 8.96
CA ILE A 110 -25.22 5.88 8.69
C ILE A 110 -25.82 4.85 7.72
N ASP A 111 -27.06 4.41 7.95
CA ASP A 111 -27.73 3.45 7.07
C ASP A 111 -27.93 4.04 5.64
N GLU A 112 -28.32 5.32 5.53
CA GLU A 112 -28.43 6.04 4.25
C GLU A 112 -27.06 6.13 3.54
N LEU A 113 -26.02 6.51 4.28
CA LEU A 113 -24.66 6.63 3.74
C LEU A 113 -24.14 5.28 3.21
N PHE A 114 -24.37 4.19 3.92
CA PHE A 114 -23.93 2.89 3.44
C PHE A 114 -24.68 2.44 2.19
N LYS A 115 -25.98 2.73 2.07
CA LYS A 115 -26.73 2.47 0.83
C LYS A 115 -26.15 3.25 -0.34
N GLU A 116 -25.90 4.53 -0.14
CA GLU A 116 -25.32 5.40 -1.17
C GLU A 116 -23.90 4.95 -1.56
N LEU A 117 -23.06 4.58 -0.57
CA LEU A 117 -21.69 4.10 -0.84
C LEU A 117 -21.66 2.79 -1.64
N ILE A 118 -22.60 1.86 -1.41
CA ILE A 118 -22.71 0.62 -2.20
C ILE A 118 -22.99 0.95 -3.68
N GLU A 119 -23.78 2.00 -3.94
CA GLU A 119 -24.11 2.44 -5.30
C GLU A 119 -22.92 3.11 -6.01
N VAL A 120 -22.21 4.02 -5.31
CA VAL A 120 -21.15 4.84 -5.92
C VAL A 120 -19.76 4.21 -5.83
N ILE A 121 -19.51 3.30 -4.87
CA ILE A 121 -18.24 2.59 -4.65
C ILE A 121 -18.49 1.07 -4.61
N PRO A 122 -18.96 0.46 -5.70
CA PRO A 122 -19.25 -0.96 -5.69
C PRO A 122 -17.96 -1.80 -5.66
N THR A 123 -17.93 -2.80 -4.78
CA THR A 123 -16.76 -3.66 -4.58
C THR A 123 -16.51 -4.65 -5.70
N LYS A 124 -17.54 -5.02 -6.47
CA LYS A 124 -17.48 -6.08 -7.50
C LYS A 124 -17.41 -5.57 -8.95
N LYS A 125 -17.34 -4.27 -9.17
CA LYS A 125 -17.23 -3.73 -10.54
C LYS A 125 -15.83 -3.93 -11.11
N TYR A 126 -15.76 -4.29 -12.39
CA TYR A 126 -14.52 -4.34 -13.16
C TYR A 126 -14.20 -3.03 -13.88
N VAL A 127 -15.16 -2.15 -14.00
CA VAL A 127 -15.07 -0.84 -14.65
C VAL A 127 -15.43 0.24 -13.64
N GLY A 128 -14.46 1.10 -13.36
CA GLY A 128 -14.62 2.26 -12.50
C GLY A 128 -14.90 3.54 -13.27
N ASN A 129 -14.43 4.65 -12.76
CA ASN A 129 -14.56 5.95 -13.40
C ASN A 129 -13.74 5.98 -14.69
N LYS A 130 -14.36 6.43 -15.78
CA LYS A 130 -13.65 6.62 -17.07
C LYS A 130 -12.90 7.95 -17.06
N ILE A 131 -11.65 7.91 -17.41
CA ILE A 131 -10.80 9.09 -17.62
C ILE A 131 -10.27 9.13 -19.07
N PRO A 132 -9.83 10.28 -19.59
CA PRO A 132 -9.13 10.36 -20.87
C PRO A 132 -7.88 9.48 -20.91
N TYR A 133 -7.54 8.95 -22.08
CA TYR A 133 -6.31 8.15 -22.26
C TYR A 133 -5.06 8.92 -21.83
N GLN A 134 -4.92 10.18 -22.28
CA GLN A 134 -3.78 11.01 -21.93
C GLN A 134 -3.68 11.23 -20.42
N LEU A 135 -4.78 11.44 -19.74
CA LEU A 135 -4.79 11.57 -18.28
C LEU A 135 -4.29 10.29 -17.58
N ALA A 136 -4.64 9.11 -18.10
CA ALA A 136 -4.09 7.85 -17.56
C ALA A 136 -2.56 7.77 -17.73
N VAL A 137 -2.03 8.24 -18.85
CA VAL A 137 -0.58 8.33 -19.09
C VAL A 137 0.07 9.38 -18.18
N ASP A 138 -0.56 10.54 -18.03
CA ASP A 138 -0.06 11.62 -17.17
C ASP A 138 -0.05 11.22 -15.69
N ILE A 139 -1.06 10.49 -15.23
CA ILE A 139 -1.06 9.90 -13.88
C ILE A 139 0.12 8.95 -13.69
N ALA A 140 0.35 8.06 -14.63
CA ALA A 140 1.48 7.13 -14.55
C ALA A 140 2.82 7.87 -14.43
N HIS A 141 2.98 8.99 -15.14
CA HIS A 141 4.22 9.77 -15.21
C HIS A 141 4.35 10.79 -14.07
N LYS A 142 3.26 11.49 -13.71
CA LYS A 142 3.28 12.69 -12.85
C LYS A 142 2.47 12.53 -11.56
N GLY A 143 2.06 11.29 -11.25
CA GLY A 143 1.24 11.03 -10.06
C GLY A 143 -0.16 11.61 -10.13
N ILE A 144 -0.69 11.99 -8.97
CA ILE A 144 -2.08 12.48 -8.87
C ILE A 144 -2.29 13.92 -9.33
N ASN A 145 -1.24 14.72 -9.44
CA ASN A 145 -1.36 16.14 -9.74
C ASN A 145 -2.23 16.44 -11.01
N PRO A 146 -2.04 15.75 -12.16
CA PRO A 146 -2.88 15.96 -13.33
C PRO A 146 -4.35 15.57 -13.11
N LEU A 147 -4.62 14.66 -12.19
CA LEU A 147 -5.97 14.20 -11.89
C LEU A 147 -6.79 15.24 -11.11
N LEU A 148 -6.15 16.05 -10.27
CA LEU A 148 -6.85 16.93 -9.33
C LEU A 148 -7.82 17.92 -10.00
N SER A 149 -7.50 18.40 -11.21
CA SER A 149 -8.39 19.29 -11.97
C SER A 149 -9.64 18.57 -12.53
N HIS A 150 -9.66 17.25 -12.53
CA HIS A 150 -10.76 16.41 -13.03
C HIS A 150 -11.69 15.91 -11.92
N LEU A 151 -11.30 16.11 -10.65
CA LEU A 151 -12.14 15.77 -9.50
C LEU A 151 -13.07 16.96 -9.18
N LYS A 152 -14.33 16.67 -8.85
CA LYS A 152 -15.29 17.67 -8.38
C LYS A 152 -14.95 18.12 -6.97
N SER A 153 -14.63 17.14 -6.14
CA SER A 153 -14.24 17.30 -4.76
C SER A 153 -12.81 16.91 -4.57
N ARG A 154 -12.07 17.72 -3.88
CA ARG A 154 -10.69 17.43 -3.52
C ARG A 154 -10.43 17.90 -2.10
N THR A 155 -9.69 17.11 -1.38
CA THR A 155 -9.26 17.48 -0.03
C THR A 155 -8.25 18.63 -0.09
N LYS A 156 -8.21 19.42 0.97
CA LYS A 156 -7.13 20.41 1.13
C LYS A 156 -5.78 19.68 1.19
N ASN A 157 -4.73 20.32 0.68
CA ASN A 157 -3.35 19.82 0.75
C ASN A 157 -3.18 18.40 0.19
N GLU A 158 -3.93 18.03 -0.84
CA GLU A 158 -3.94 16.68 -1.40
C GLU A 158 -2.53 16.18 -1.77
N LEU A 159 -1.68 17.02 -2.37
CA LEU A 159 -0.31 16.66 -2.72
C LEU A 159 0.59 16.60 -1.50
N GLU A 160 0.58 17.63 -0.67
CA GLU A 160 1.41 17.71 0.53
C GLU A 160 1.16 16.53 1.48
N ASN A 161 -0.12 16.20 1.69
CA ASN A 161 -0.52 15.13 2.61
C ASN A 161 -0.56 13.75 1.93
N SER A 162 0.02 13.61 0.74
CA SER A 162 0.28 12.33 0.11
C SER A 162 1.77 12.03 0.15
N SER A 163 2.14 10.83 0.54
CA SER A 163 3.54 10.37 0.52
C SER A 163 4.17 10.66 -0.84
N MET A 164 5.39 11.23 -0.85
CA MET A 164 6.09 11.66 -2.05
C MET A 164 5.28 12.61 -2.95
N ASN A 165 4.46 13.46 -2.36
CA ASN A 165 3.54 14.38 -3.06
C ASN A 165 2.63 13.65 -4.08
N GLY A 166 2.26 12.40 -3.80
CA GLY A 166 1.42 11.58 -4.66
C GLY A 166 2.06 11.15 -5.99
N ASN A 167 3.39 11.20 -6.09
CA ASN A 167 4.14 10.76 -7.28
C ASN A 167 5.37 9.92 -6.90
N MET A 168 5.37 8.67 -7.31
CA MET A 168 6.48 7.73 -7.08
C MET A 168 7.55 7.79 -8.20
N VAL A 169 7.24 8.42 -9.34
CA VAL A 169 8.14 8.48 -10.49
C VAL A 169 9.07 9.68 -10.33
N PRO A 170 10.40 9.49 -10.34
CA PRO A 170 11.37 10.58 -10.30
C PRO A 170 11.27 11.53 -11.50
N ALA A 171 11.67 12.78 -11.31
CA ALA A 171 11.52 13.83 -12.33
C ALA A 171 12.34 13.57 -13.61
N GLU A 172 13.43 12.82 -13.51
CA GLU A 172 14.30 12.46 -14.64
C GLU A 172 13.71 11.38 -15.57
N ILE A 173 12.68 10.64 -15.10
CA ILE A 173 12.00 9.63 -15.90
C ILE A 173 11.03 10.32 -16.87
N SER A 174 11.22 10.08 -18.16
CA SER A 174 10.37 10.63 -19.20
C SER A 174 9.12 9.77 -19.46
N GLN A 175 8.14 10.35 -20.15
CA GLN A 175 6.97 9.58 -20.61
C GLN A 175 7.36 8.43 -21.55
N ARG A 176 8.48 8.58 -22.29
CA ARG A 176 9.00 7.52 -23.14
C ARG A 176 9.48 6.35 -22.32
N ASP A 177 10.18 6.59 -21.21
CA ASP A 177 10.63 5.52 -20.29
C ASP A 177 9.44 4.75 -19.70
N ILE A 178 8.32 5.46 -19.42
CA ILE A 178 7.08 4.81 -19.01
C ILE A 178 6.57 3.82 -20.09
N PHE A 179 6.57 4.25 -21.37
CA PHE A 179 6.15 3.37 -22.47
C PHE A 179 7.16 2.25 -22.77
N ASP A 180 8.44 2.48 -22.48
CA ASP A 180 9.48 1.46 -22.57
C ASP A 180 9.33 0.39 -21.45
N ALA A 181 8.70 0.75 -20.33
CA ALA A 181 8.43 -0.15 -19.19
C ALA A 181 7.02 -0.78 -19.21
N ILE A 182 6.01 -0.04 -19.71
CA ILE A 182 4.61 -0.48 -19.77
C ILE A 182 4.07 -0.26 -21.18
N PRO A 183 3.67 -1.31 -21.92
CA PRO A 183 3.12 -1.16 -23.26
C PRO A 183 1.92 -0.22 -23.30
N LYS A 184 1.86 0.66 -24.30
CA LYS A 184 0.80 1.68 -24.48
C LYS A 184 -0.62 1.12 -24.37
N PHE A 185 -0.81 -0.11 -24.79
CA PHE A 185 -2.09 -0.82 -24.69
C PHE A 185 -2.66 -0.83 -23.24
N PHE A 186 -1.81 -0.94 -22.22
CA PHE A 186 -2.28 -0.99 -20.84
C PHE A 186 -2.99 0.29 -20.38
N PHE A 187 -2.66 1.45 -20.95
CA PHE A 187 -3.32 2.71 -20.64
C PHE A 187 -4.73 2.79 -21.19
N HIS A 188 -5.03 2.07 -22.28
CA HIS A 188 -6.41 1.91 -22.77
C HIS A 188 -7.28 1.10 -21.80
N VAL A 189 -6.69 0.21 -21.03
CA VAL A 189 -7.38 -0.52 -19.96
C VAL A 189 -7.37 0.32 -18.68
N GLY A 190 -6.24 0.91 -18.33
CA GLY A 190 -6.03 1.70 -17.11
C GLY A 190 -7.02 2.86 -16.94
N LYS A 191 -7.39 3.52 -18.05
CA LYS A 191 -8.36 4.62 -18.07
C LYS A 191 -9.77 4.29 -17.57
N TYR A 192 -10.10 3.03 -17.33
CA TYR A 192 -11.37 2.56 -16.79
C TYR A 192 -11.22 1.94 -15.39
N ARG A 193 -10.07 2.10 -14.73
CA ARG A 193 -9.71 1.31 -13.54
C ARG A 193 -9.55 2.13 -12.26
N LEU A 194 -9.93 3.40 -12.26
CA LEU A 194 -9.96 4.24 -11.07
C LEU A 194 -11.35 4.23 -10.41
N GLY A 195 -11.39 4.53 -9.12
CA GLY A 195 -12.63 4.54 -8.34
C GLY A 195 -13.18 3.15 -8.02
N ILE A 196 -12.30 2.14 -7.96
CA ILE A 196 -12.65 0.76 -7.61
C ILE A 196 -11.98 0.42 -6.28
N LEU A 197 -12.79 0.11 -5.27
CA LEU A 197 -12.27 -0.36 -3.98
C LEU A 197 -11.59 -1.73 -4.14
N GLY A 198 -12.18 -2.60 -4.95
CA GLY A 198 -11.69 -3.93 -5.24
C GLY A 198 -12.27 -5.00 -4.33
N ALA A 199 -12.32 -6.23 -4.84
CA ALA A 199 -12.84 -7.39 -4.12
C ALA A 199 -11.75 -8.18 -3.36
N ALA A 200 -10.53 -7.64 -3.26
CA ALA A 200 -9.49 -8.25 -2.43
C ALA A 200 -9.93 -8.25 -0.96
N GLY A 201 -9.76 -9.37 -0.27
CA GLY A 201 -10.34 -9.57 1.06
C GLY A 201 -9.83 -8.62 2.17
N ASN A 202 -8.74 -7.89 1.89
CA ASN A 202 -8.16 -6.91 2.81
C ASN A 202 -8.41 -5.43 2.40
N HIS A 203 -9.13 -5.17 1.28
CA HIS A 203 -9.50 -3.80 0.91
C HIS A 203 -10.77 -3.37 1.65
N PHE A 204 -10.79 -2.12 2.11
CA PHE A 204 -11.91 -1.57 2.87
C PHE A 204 -12.03 -0.04 2.75
N LEU A 205 -13.21 0.45 3.05
CA LEU A 205 -13.52 1.85 3.38
C LEU A 205 -14.31 1.81 4.69
N ASP A 206 -13.67 2.16 5.77
CA ASP A 206 -14.24 2.09 7.11
C ASP A 206 -14.60 3.48 7.63
N LEU A 207 -15.82 3.62 8.16
CA LEU A 207 -16.22 4.74 9.00
C LEU A 207 -15.87 4.39 10.46
N MET A 208 -15.01 5.17 11.08
CA MET A 208 -14.49 4.93 12.42
C MET A 208 -14.75 6.12 13.35
N LYS A 209 -14.93 5.86 14.63
CA LYS A 209 -15.05 6.89 15.67
C LYS A 209 -13.79 6.92 16.53
N ILE A 210 -13.23 8.09 16.78
CA ILE A 210 -12.15 8.29 17.73
C ILE A 210 -12.73 8.16 19.14
N THR A 211 -12.28 7.16 19.88
CA THR A 211 -12.79 6.86 21.23
C THR A 211 -11.83 7.27 22.34
N GLU A 212 -10.55 7.40 22.05
CA GLU A 212 -9.52 7.71 23.04
C GLU A 212 -8.34 8.44 22.39
N ILE A 213 -7.80 9.45 23.06
CA ILE A 213 -6.59 10.19 22.70
C ILE A 213 -5.59 10.02 23.85
N LYS A 214 -4.38 9.55 23.54
CA LYS A 214 -3.29 9.36 24.50
C LYS A 214 -2.31 10.54 24.55
N ASP A 215 -2.21 11.29 23.47
CA ASP A 215 -1.34 12.46 23.33
C ASP A 215 -2.16 13.61 22.75
N ASN A 216 -2.57 14.53 23.62
CA ASN A 216 -3.43 15.65 23.24
C ASN A 216 -2.69 16.68 22.36
N GLU A 217 -1.38 16.88 22.58
CA GLU A 217 -0.61 17.84 21.78
C GLU A 217 -0.54 17.43 20.32
N ILE A 218 -0.29 16.14 20.08
CA ILE A 218 -0.24 15.61 18.73
C ILE A 218 -1.64 15.52 18.10
N ALA A 219 -2.65 15.14 18.88
CA ALA A 219 -4.03 15.11 18.39
C ALA A 219 -4.51 16.50 17.95
N GLU A 220 -4.14 17.55 18.69
CA GLU A 220 -4.43 18.94 18.34
C GLU A 220 -3.76 19.34 17.02
N LYS A 221 -2.47 19.04 16.85
CA LYS A 221 -1.74 19.29 15.58
C LYS A 221 -2.37 18.57 14.41
N PHE A 222 -2.89 17.37 14.61
CA PHE A 222 -3.60 16.61 13.58
C PHE A 222 -5.09 16.94 13.48
N ASN A 223 -5.59 17.89 14.27
CA ASN A 223 -7.01 18.27 14.36
C ASN A 223 -7.92 17.04 14.58
N LEU A 224 -7.56 16.20 15.55
CA LEU A 224 -8.29 15.00 15.95
C LEU A 224 -8.92 15.19 17.34
N LYS A 225 -10.18 14.79 17.49
CA LYS A 225 -10.95 14.93 18.74
C LYS A 225 -11.65 13.62 19.10
N VAL A 226 -11.79 13.34 20.38
CA VAL A 226 -12.66 12.25 20.86
C VAL A 226 -14.09 12.52 20.42
N GLY A 227 -14.77 11.50 19.94
CA GLY A 227 -16.14 11.59 19.38
C GLY A 227 -16.20 11.90 17.88
N GLN A 228 -15.11 12.35 17.27
CA GLN A 228 -15.03 12.62 15.84
C GLN A 228 -15.11 11.32 15.04
N TYR A 229 -15.82 11.34 13.90
CA TYR A 229 -15.80 10.27 12.92
C TYR A 229 -14.77 10.58 11.82
N ILE A 230 -14.13 9.54 11.34
CA ILE A 230 -13.11 9.57 10.29
C ILE A 230 -13.37 8.45 9.30
N PHE A 231 -12.84 8.59 8.08
CA PHE A 231 -12.76 7.47 7.15
C PHE A 231 -11.34 6.96 7.03
N LEU A 232 -11.19 5.64 7.06
CA LEU A 232 -9.95 4.96 6.74
C LEU A 232 -10.17 4.09 5.50
N MET A 233 -9.43 4.37 4.44
CA MET A 233 -9.51 3.67 3.17
C MET A 233 -8.26 2.85 2.93
N HIS A 234 -8.42 1.59 2.53
CA HIS A 234 -7.34 0.70 2.14
C HIS A 234 -7.61 0.12 0.76
N THR A 235 -6.81 0.52 -0.23
CA THR A 235 -6.81 -0.02 -1.60
C THR A 235 -5.55 0.43 -2.34
N GLY A 236 -5.33 -0.08 -3.55
CA GLY A 236 -4.11 0.18 -4.32
C GLY A 236 -4.37 0.41 -5.81
N SER A 237 -3.34 0.19 -6.60
CA SER A 237 -3.33 0.39 -8.08
C SER A 237 -4.22 -0.59 -8.87
N GLY A 238 -4.88 -1.52 -8.19
CA GLY A 238 -5.83 -2.44 -8.79
C GLY A 238 -5.26 -3.29 -9.92
N LEU A 239 -6.07 -3.55 -10.94
CA LEU A 239 -5.67 -4.39 -12.08
C LEU A 239 -4.52 -3.80 -12.90
N PHE A 240 -4.39 -2.48 -12.97
CA PHE A 240 -3.28 -1.85 -13.70
C PHE A 240 -1.94 -2.25 -13.10
N GLY A 241 -1.77 -2.06 -11.79
CA GLY A 241 -0.56 -2.46 -11.09
C GLY A 241 -0.36 -3.99 -11.05
N GLN A 242 -1.44 -4.76 -10.98
CA GLN A 242 -1.35 -6.22 -11.02
C GLN A 242 -0.82 -6.71 -12.37
N TYR A 243 -1.25 -6.11 -13.48
CA TYR A 243 -0.76 -6.49 -14.81
C TYR A 243 0.70 -6.09 -14.99
N ALA A 244 1.11 -4.89 -14.56
CA ALA A 244 2.52 -4.51 -14.54
C ALA A 244 3.36 -5.48 -13.70
N SER A 245 2.87 -5.88 -12.52
CA SER A 245 3.53 -6.89 -11.69
C SER A 245 3.68 -8.24 -12.44
N TYR A 246 2.66 -8.70 -13.17
CA TYR A 246 2.76 -9.95 -13.94
C TYR A 246 3.83 -9.92 -15.03
N MET A 247 4.17 -8.74 -15.55
CA MET A 247 5.21 -8.58 -16.55
C MET A 247 6.63 -8.74 -16.01
N TYR A 248 6.83 -8.51 -14.71
CA TYR A 248 8.18 -8.43 -14.11
C TYR A 248 8.40 -9.40 -12.95
N THR A 249 7.35 -9.99 -12.38
CA THR A 249 7.43 -10.77 -11.15
C THR A 249 7.08 -12.24 -11.38
N PRO A 250 7.99 -13.19 -11.11
CA PRO A 250 7.66 -14.62 -11.13
C PRO A 250 6.55 -14.94 -10.12
N LYS A 251 5.54 -15.68 -10.53
CA LYS A 251 4.46 -16.16 -9.64
C LYS A 251 4.69 -17.64 -9.33
N THR A 252 4.36 -18.05 -8.12
CA THR A 252 4.55 -19.46 -7.66
C THR A 252 3.75 -20.48 -8.45
N LYS A 253 2.68 -20.05 -9.11
CA LYS A 253 1.93 -20.86 -10.07
C LYS A 253 1.75 -20.05 -11.35
N GLU A 254 1.94 -20.71 -12.48
CA GLU A 254 1.71 -20.09 -13.78
C GLU A 254 0.21 -19.87 -13.99
N HIS A 255 -0.22 -18.62 -13.95
CA HIS A 255 -1.60 -18.23 -14.25
C HIS A 255 -1.75 -17.88 -15.71
N PHE A 256 -2.93 -18.18 -16.29
CA PHE A 256 -3.28 -17.78 -17.65
C PHE A 256 -3.03 -16.26 -17.87
N SER A 257 -3.40 -15.42 -16.91
CA SER A 257 -3.15 -13.98 -16.96
C SER A 257 -1.65 -13.65 -17.07
N GLN A 258 -0.77 -14.36 -16.37
CA GLN A 258 0.67 -14.14 -16.50
C GLN A 258 1.20 -14.53 -17.86
N LYS A 259 0.81 -15.73 -18.38
CA LYS A 259 1.16 -16.15 -19.75
C LYS A 259 0.74 -15.11 -20.78
N MET A 260 -0.47 -14.60 -20.66
CA MET A 260 -1.00 -13.56 -21.53
C MET A 260 -0.17 -12.27 -21.43
N MET A 261 0.15 -11.80 -20.21
CA MET A 261 0.94 -10.58 -20.00
C MET A 261 2.37 -10.71 -20.54
N LEU A 262 3.03 -11.84 -20.35
CA LEU A 262 4.35 -12.12 -20.93
C LEU A 262 4.30 -12.10 -22.46
N LYS A 263 3.27 -12.69 -23.07
CA LYS A 263 3.07 -12.67 -24.52
C LYS A 263 2.80 -11.26 -25.04
N ILE A 264 1.97 -10.48 -24.35
CA ILE A 264 1.69 -9.07 -24.69
C ILE A 264 3.00 -8.27 -24.64
N GLY A 265 3.78 -8.38 -23.58
CA GLY A 265 5.08 -7.68 -23.47
C GLY A 265 6.03 -8.05 -24.60
N THR A 266 6.20 -9.34 -24.91
CA THR A 266 7.07 -9.78 -26.02
C THR A 266 6.57 -9.37 -27.41
N THR A 267 5.30 -8.97 -27.56
CA THR A 267 4.70 -8.61 -28.85
C THR A 267 4.65 -7.11 -29.07
N PHE A 268 4.30 -6.35 -28.05
CA PHE A 268 3.94 -4.92 -28.19
C PHE A 268 5.05 -3.94 -27.80
N PHE A 269 6.20 -4.39 -27.28
CA PHE A 269 7.37 -3.55 -27.18
C PHE A 269 8.05 -3.36 -28.54
N ASP A 270 8.72 -2.23 -28.72
CA ASP A 270 9.55 -1.98 -29.89
C ASP A 270 10.75 -2.94 -29.96
N SER A 271 11.49 -2.95 -31.09
CA SER A 271 12.49 -3.98 -31.36
C SER A 271 13.61 -4.05 -30.32
N GLN A 272 14.09 -2.92 -29.82
CA GLN A 272 15.17 -2.87 -28.82
C GLN A 272 14.68 -3.35 -27.45
N LYS A 273 13.56 -2.83 -26.98
CA LYS A 273 12.97 -3.21 -25.70
C LYS A 273 12.41 -4.62 -25.71
N LYS A 274 11.97 -5.09 -26.87
CA LYS A 274 11.50 -6.48 -27.08
C LYS A 274 12.57 -7.50 -26.71
N GLN A 275 13.84 -7.28 -27.07
CA GLN A 275 14.91 -8.20 -26.68
C GLN A 275 15.16 -8.18 -25.17
N VAL A 276 15.21 -7.00 -24.55
CA VAL A 276 15.33 -6.87 -23.09
C VAL A 276 14.18 -7.58 -22.40
N TYR A 277 12.97 -7.37 -22.89
CA TYR A 277 11.80 -8.00 -22.27
C TYR A 277 11.75 -9.53 -22.47
N LYS A 278 12.28 -10.07 -23.56
CA LYS A 278 12.47 -11.52 -23.73
C LYS A 278 13.37 -12.08 -22.64
N ASN A 279 14.51 -11.41 -22.34
CA ASN A 279 15.41 -11.80 -21.26
C ASN A 279 14.70 -11.77 -19.89
N ILE A 280 13.88 -10.72 -19.64
CA ILE A 280 13.05 -10.64 -18.44
C ILE A 280 12.09 -11.85 -18.37
N ALA A 281 11.40 -12.16 -19.47
CA ALA A 281 10.44 -13.27 -19.53
C ALA A 281 11.11 -14.64 -19.30
N GLU A 282 12.34 -14.83 -19.79
CA GLU A 282 13.14 -16.03 -19.54
C GLU A 282 13.56 -16.13 -18.08
N LYS A 283 14.02 -15.02 -17.48
CA LYS A 283 14.32 -14.95 -16.04
C LYS A 283 13.07 -15.27 -15.21
N ILE A 284 11.91 -14.71 -15.54
CA ILE A 284 10.65 -15.00 -14.84
C ILE A 284 10.36 -16.51 -14.88
N LYS A 285 10.46 -17.15 -16.02
CA LYS A 285 10.25 -18.61 -16.15
C LYS A 285 11.25 -19.41 -15.31
N LYS A 286 12.54 -19.04 -15.33
CA LYS A 286 13.57 -19.70 -14.53
C LYS A 286 13.28 -19.64 -13.03
N TYR A 287 12.85 -18.47 -12.52
CA TYR A 287 12.63 -18.24 -11.08
C TYR A 287 11.19 -18.59 -10.62
N GLN A 288 10.30 -19.02 -11.51
CA GLN A 288 8.90 -19.30 -11.18
C GLN A 288 8.75 -20.45 -10.20
N ASN A 289 9.51 -21.53 -10.39
CA ASN A 289 9.50 -22.73 -9.55
C ASN A 289 10.80 -22.89 -8.75
N SER A 290 11.63 -21.86 -8.64
CA SER A 290 12.87 -21.85 -7.88
C SER A 290 12.60 -21.38 -6.45
N ASP A 291 13.37 -21.88 -5.48
CA ASP A 291 13.37 -21.34 -4.12
C ASP A 291 14.09 -19.99 -4.05
N GLU A 292 14.98 -19.70 -5.00
CA GLU A 292 15.72 -18.45 -5.10
C GLU A 292 14.81 -17.28 -5.50
N PHE A 293 15.13 -16.07 -5.06
CA PHE A 293 14.45 -14.84 -5.47
C PHE A 293 15.06 -14.28 -6.74
N LEU A 294 14.19 -13.88 -7.69
CA LEU A 294 14.63 -13.06 -8.82
C LEU A 294 15.05 -11.68 -8.30
N GLY A 295 16.27 -11.28 -8.60
CA GLY A 295 16.79 -9.92 -8.37
C GLY A 295 17.23 -9.31 -9.70
N TYR A 296 16.76 -8.09 -9.99
CA TYR A 296 17.29 -7.27 -11.07
C TYR A 296 18.35 -6.34 -10.51
N GLU A 297 19.52 -6.27 -11.15
CA GLU A 297 20.46 -5.19 -10.85
C GLU A 297 19.80 -3.84 -11.14
N ALA A 298 19.77 -2.95 -10.16
CA ALA A 298 19.00 -1.70 -10.23
C ALA A 298 19.44 -0.80 -11.40
N ASP A 299 20.74 -0.78 -11.70
CA ASP A 299 21.32 0.05 -12.77
C ASP A 299 21.22 -0.60 -14.17
N SER A 300 20.88 -1.90 -14.22
CA SER A 300 20.65 -2.58 -15.51
C SER A 300 19.40 -2.06 -16.21
N LEU A 301 19.31 -2.26 -17.52
CA LEU A 301 18.12 -1.87 -18.29
C LEU A 301 16.87 -2.63 -17.80
N GLU A 302 17.01 -3.89 -17.43
CA GLU A 302 15.92 -4.71 -16.88
C GLU A 302 15.44 -4.16 -15.52
N GLY A 303 16.38 -3.80 -14.63
CA GLY A 303 16.07 -3.19 -13.34
C GLY A 303 15.38 -1.85 -13.47
N LYS A 304 15.86 -0.99 -14.39
CA LYS A 304 15.25 0.30 -14.69
C LYS A 304 13.84 0.14 -15.27
N MET A 305 13.61 -0.79 -16.20
CA MET A 305 12.28 -1.08 -16.72
C MET A 305 11.34 -1.59 -15.62
N TYR A 306 11.80 -2.51 -14.78
CA TYR A 306 10.99 -3.00 -13.65
C TYR A 306 10.64 -1.86 -12.69
N LEU A 307 11.62 -1.07 -12.27
CA LEU A 307 11.42 0.02 -11.31
C LEU A 307 10.45 1.07 -11.86
N THR A 308 10.65 1.49 -13.11
CA THR A 308 9.75 2.44 -13.79
C THR A 308 8.31 1.90 -13.88
N ALA A 309 8.14 0.62 -14.26
CA ALA A 309 6.81 0.01 -14.31
C ALA A 309 6.16 -0.05 -12.91
N HIS A 310 6.95 -0.38 -11.87
CA HIS A 310 6.50 -0.42 -10.49
C HIS A 310 6.04 0.97 -10.00
N GLN A 311 6.87 1.99 -10.18
CA GLN A 311 6.60 3.36 -9.76
C GLN A 311 5.42 3.99 -10.51
N ALA A 312 5.39 3.84 -11.85
CA ALA A 312 4.27 4.33 -12.67
C ALA A 312 2.95 3.65 -12.29
N SER A 313 2.99 2.36 -11.97
CA SER A 313 1.80 1.63 -11.48
C SER A 313 1.42 2.06 -10.06
N ALA A 314 2.38 2.39 -9.23
CA ALA A 314 2.13 2.90 -7.88
C ALA A 314 1.35 4.23 -7.89
N ASN A 315 1.60 5.09 -8.88
CA ASN A 315 0.85 6.33 -9.07
C ASN A 315 -0.66 6.09 -9.25
N PHE A 316 -1.05 4.99 -9.87
CA PHE A 316 -2.46 4.59 -9.95
C PHE A 316 -3.07 4.24 -8.59
N GLY A 317 -2.28 3.85 -7.60
CA GLY A 317 -2.76 3.61 -6.23
C GLY A 317 -3.23 4.91 -5.57
N PHE A 318 -2.42 5.96 -5.62
CA PHE A 318 -2.81 7.29 -5.15
C PHE A 318 -4.04 7.81 -5.93
N ALA A 319 -4.01 7.74 -7.26
CA ALA A 319 -5.11 8.19 -8.11
C ALA A 319 -6.42 7.44 -7.81
N ASN A 320 -6.37 6.14 -7.55
CA ASN A 320 -7.53 5.35 -7.20
C ASN A 320 -8.16 5.81 -5.89
N ARG A 321 -7.34 6.04 -4.85
CA ARG A 321 -7.81 6.54 -3.56
C ARG A 321 -8.35 7.97 -3.65
N ALA A 322 -7.74 8.84 -4.48
CA ALA A 322 -8.25 10.19 -4.73
C ALA A 322 -9.63 10.18 -5.41
N VAL A 323 -9.83 9.33 -6.44
CA VAL A 323 -11.13 9.16 -7.10
C VAL A 323 -12.19 8.57 -6.16
N LEU A 324 -11.81 7.62 -5.32
CA LEU A 324 -12.70 7.05 -4.30
C LEU A 324 -13.11 8.11 -3.26
N THR A 325 -12.18 9.01 -2.90
CA THR A 325 -12.50 10.15 -2.02
C THR A 325 -13.50 11.10 -2.66
N ASP A 326 -13.36 11.39 -3.96
CA ASP A 326 -14.33 12.20 -4.72
C ASP A 326 -15.72 11.52 -4.79
N ASN A 327 -15.77 10.19 -4.93
CA ASN A 327 -17.01 9.43 -4.87
C ASN A 327 -17.62 9.45 -3.45
N LEU A 328 -16.80 9.31 -2.42
CA LEU A 328 -17.22 9.40 -1.01
C LEU A 328 -17.80 10.77 -0.68
N ASP A 329 -17.12 11.86 -1.09
CA ASP A 329 -17.58 13.23 -0.83
C ASP A 329 -18.95 13.49 -1.46
N ARG A 330 -19.16 13.03 -2.69
CA ARG A 330 -20.46 13.12 -3.37
C ARG A 330 -21.55 12.31 -2.65
N ALA A 331 -21.22 11.15 -2.09
CA ALA A 331 -22.16 10.37 -1.31
C ALA A 331 -22.55 11.09 0.00
N LEU A 332 -21.56 11.68 0.66
CA LEU A 332 -21.78 12.48 1.87
C LEU A 332 -22.67 13.68 1.59
N GLU A 333 -22.41 14.43 0.51
CA GLU A 333 -23.25 15.58 0.11
C GLU A 333 -24.71 15.17 -0.11
N ARG A 334 -24.97 14.05 -0.80
CA ARG A 334 -26.33 13.55 -1.05
C ARG A 334 -27.07 13.17 0.23
N VAL A 335 -26.38 12.49 1.16
CA VAL A 335 -26.97 11.99 2.41
C VAL A 335 -27.21 13.12 3.41
N PHE A 336 -26.29 14.06 3.52
CA PHE A 336 -26.37 15.11 4.53
C PHE A 336 -27.06 16.39 4.03
N GLY A 337 -27.29 16.53 2.71
CA GLY A 337 -27.85 17.75 2.11
C GLY A 337 -26.95 18.98 2.31
N ARG A 338 -25.71 18.79 2.70
CA ARG A 338 -24.68 19.81 2.90
C ARG A 338 -23.32 19.24 2.58
N GLN A 339 -22.37 20.11 2.33
CA GLN A 339 -20.97 19.68 2.26
C GLN A 339 -20.50 19.26 3.66
N VAL A 340 -20.06 18.02 3.78
CA VAL A 340 -19.32 17.51 4.93
C VAL A 340 -17.85 17.89 4.75
N GLU A 341 -17.20 18.41 5.78
CA GLU A 341 -15.76 18.62 5.71
C GLU A 341 -15.08 17.27 5.57
N LEU A 342 -14.37 17.09 4.47
CA LEU A 342 -13.59 15.90 4.20
C LEU A 342 -12.15 16.31 3.90
N ASP A 343 -11.25 16.07 4.85
CA ASP A 343 -9.89 16.58 4.79
C ASP A 343 -8.87 15.43 4.89
N LEU A 344 -7.88 15.43 3.99
CA LEU A 344 -6.84 14.43 3.97
C LEU A 344 -5.83 14.69 5.08
N LEU A 345 -5.71 13.77 6.03
CA LEU A 345 -4.61 13.81 6.98
C LEU A 345 -3.33 13.23 6.37
N TYR A 346 -3.42 12.04 5.79
CA TYR A 346 -2.28 11.44 5.10
C TYR A 346 -2.70 10.29 4.18
N ASP A 347 -1.99 10.16 3.05
CA ASP A 347 -2.09 9.04 2.10
C ASP A 347 -0.72 8.39 1.95
N THR A 348 -0.57 7.12 2.36
CA THR A 348 0.72 6.42 2.40
C THR A 348 0.65 5.03 1.78
N PRO A 349 1.62 4.66 0.92
CA PRO A 349 1.76 3.29 0.42
C PRO A 349 2.35 2.37 1.50
N HIS A 350 2.02 1.09 1.43
CA HIS A 350 2.65 0.05 2.23
C HIS A 350 3.23 -1.13 1.40
N ILE A 351 3.17 -1.00 0.07
CA ILE A 351 3.82 -1.91 -0.88
C ILE A 351 4.53 -1.07 -1.92
N PHE A 352 5.84 -0.90 -1.78
CA PHE A 352 6.64 -0.11 -2.71
C PHE A 352 8.14 -0.36 -2.56
N ASN A 353 8.90 0.04 -3.59
CA ASN A 353 10.36 0.06 -3.61
C ASN A 353 10.83 1.50 -3.74
N ARG A 354 11.77 1.89 -2.92
CA ARG A 354 12.38 3.23 -2.94
C ARG A 354 13.85 3.17 -2.55
N LYS A 355 14.66 4.03 -3.15
CA LYS A 355 16.03 4.26 -2.71
C LYS A 355 16.01 5.21 -1.50
N GLU A 356 16.67 4.83 -0.43
CA GLU A 356 16.68 5.57 0.84
C GLU A 356 18.07 5.53 1.47
N ASP A 357 18.44 6.57 2.21
CA ASP A 357 19.62 6.54 3.07
C ASP A 357 19.27 5.81 4.37
N HIS A 358 19.96 4.71 4.63
CA HIS A 358 19.92 4.00 5.89
C HIS A 358 21.33 3.56 6.29
N PHE A 359 21.68 3.78 7.53
CA PHE A 359 23.00 3.42 8.08
C PHE A 359 24.17 4.12 7.37
N GLY A 360 23.95 5.32 6.83
CA GLY A 360 24.93 6.07 6.04
C GLY A 360 25.19 5.48 4.64
N GLU A 361 24.27 4.66 4.15
CA GLU A 361 24.36 3.99 2.86
C GLU A 361 23.07 4.19 2.06
N ASP A 362 23.22 4.47 0.78
CA ASP A 362 22.11 4.46 -0.20
C ASP A 362 21.68 3.03 -0.49
N VAL A 363 20.48 2.65 -0.08
CA VAL A 363 19.95 1.30 -0.24
C VAL A 363 18.58 1.28 -0.90
N TRP A 364 18.27 0.22 -1.63
CA TRP A 364 16.94 -0.07 -2.12
C TRP A 364 16.12 -0.73 -1.02
N VAL A 365 15.09 -0.04 -0.56
CA VAL A 365 14.17 -0.51 0.48
C VAL A 365 12.93 -1.09 -0.18
N HIS A 366 12.63 -2.35 0.14
CA HIS A 366 11.43 -3.06 -0.32
C HIS A 366 10.48 -3.21 0.86
N ARG A 367 9.32 -2.57 0.80
CA ARG A 367 8.27 -2.67 1.83
C ARG A 367 7.13 -3.54 1.33
N ASN A 368 6.71 -4.49 2.15
CA ASN A 368 5.59 -5.38 1.88
C ASN A 368 4.64 -5.43 3.08
N GLY A 369 3.55 -4.68 3.00
CA GLY A 369 2.60 -4.52 4.10
C GLY A 369 3.12 -3.61 5.22
N THR A 370 4.07 -2.73 4.93
CA THR A 370 4.68 -1.82 5.91
C THR A 370 4.78 -0.41 5.35
N VAL A 371 4.41 0.60 6.12
CA VAL A 371 4.53 2.00 5.74
C VAL A 371 5.92 2.56 6.07
N SER A 372 6.29 3.69 5.46
CA SER A 372 7.35 4.53 6.01
C SER A 372 6.85 5.20 7.31
N ALA A 373 7.77 5.60 8.15
CA ALA A 373 7.50 6.33 9.38
C ALA A 373 8.64 7.34 9.59
N ASP A 374 8.79 8.25 8.65
CA ASP A 374 9.85 9.23 8.68
C ASP A 374 9.63 10.23 9.83
N GLY A 375 10.66 10.41 10.65
CA GLY A 375 10.62 11.35 11.77
C GLY A 375 10.69 12.82 11.33
N PRO A 376 10.52 13.78 12.25
CA PRO A 376 10.53 15.19 11.95
C PRO A 376 11.75 15.67 11.18
N GLN A 377 12.93 15.08 11.43
CA GLN A 377 14.17 15.46 10.76
C GLN A 377 14.16 15.16 9.26
N ARG A 378 13.55 14.04 8.86
CA ARG A 378 13.36 13.69 7.44
C ARG A 378 12.21 14.45 6.80
N MET A 379 11.23 14.88 7.61
CA MET A 379 10.04 15.62 7.18
C MET A 379 10.20 17.15 7.32
N LYS A 380 11.42 17.68 7.46
CA LYS A 380 11.71 19.10 7.75
C LYS A 380 11.06 20.12 6.80
N ASN A 381 10.75 19.72 5.57
CA ASN A 381 10.12 20.59 4.58
C ASN A 381 8.58 20.48 4.56
N HIS A 382 7.99 19.57 5.34
CA HIS A 382 6.54 19.41 5.39
C HIS A 382 5.92 20.34 6.45
N PRO A 383 4.88 21.12 6.14
CA PRO A 383 4.32 22.10 7.07
C PRO A 383 3.92 21.53 8.43
N LEU A 384 3.30 20.36 8.44
CA LEU A 384 2.82 19.69 9.64
C LEU A 384 3.81 18.64 10.14
N PHE A 385 4.30 17.76 9.28
CA PHE A 385 5.09 16.59 9.71
C PHE A 385 6.53 16.93 10.10
N SER A 386 7.01 18.13 9.80
CA SER A 386 8.25 18.66 10.38
C SER A 386 8.20 18.78 11.91
N GLN A 387 7.00 18.85 12.48
CA GLN A 387 6.78 18.93 13.93
C GLN A 387 6.38 17.59 14.55
N THR A 388 5.81 16.69 13.78
CA THR A 388 5.19 15.45 14.28
C THR A 388 5.82 14.17 13.74
N GLY A 389 6.55 14.24 12.62
CA GLY A 389 6.86 13.07 11.79
C GLY A 389 5.62 12.57 11.02
N GLU A 390 5.83 11.59 10.14
CA GLU A 390 4.76 10.96 9.38
C GLU A 390 3.80 10.19 10.28
N PRO A 391 2.48 10.31 10.04
CA PRO A 391 1.50 9.49 10.74
C PRO A 391 1.55 8.04 10.24
N VAL A 392 1.39 7.10 11.18
CA VAL A 392 1.37 5.66 10.94
C VAL A 392 0.02 5.09 11.34
N PHE A 393 -0.61 4.34 10.45
CA PHE A 393 -1.88 3.69 10.68
C PHE A 393 -1.70 2.19 10.86
N ILE A 394 -2.23 1.64 11.96
CA ILE A 394 -2.34 0.22 12.17
C ILE A 394 -3.82 -0.12 12.09
N PRO A 395 -4.30 -0.60 10.93
CA PRO A 395 -5.68 -1.05 10.80
C PRO A 395 -5.91 -2.29 11.66
N SER A 396 -7.16 -2.61 11.86
CA SER A 396 -7.53 -3.76 12.66
C SER A 396 -8.73 -4.47 12.07
N SER A 397 -9.22 -5.53 12.73
CA SER A 397 -10.46 -6.18 12.36
C SER A 397 -11.67 -5.35 12.81
N MET A 398 -12.85 -5.71 12.31
CA MET A 398 -14.11 -5.01 12.67
C MET A 398 -14.45 -5.12 14.16
N SER A 399 -13.86 -6.07 14.91
CA SER A 399 -14.10 -6.30 16.33
C SER A 399 -13.02 -5.74 17.25
N THR A 400 -11.93 -5.22 16.71
CA THR A 400 -10.78 -4.71 17.48
C THR A 400 -10.44 -3.29 17.07
N PRO A 401 -9.88 -2.48 17.99
CA PRO A 401 -9.56 -1.08 17.69
C PRO A 401 -8.40 -0.97 16.71
N ALA A 402 -8.49 -0.01 15.78
CA ALA A 402 -7.35 0.46 15.00
C ALA A 402 -6.56 1.49 15.81
N TYR A 403 -5.29 1.65 15.45
CA TYR A 403 -4.37 2.57 16.12
C TYR A 403 -3.77 3.54 15.12
N PHE A 404 -3.55 4.75 15.62
CA PHE A 404 -2.88 5.80 14.92
C PHE A 404 -1.69 6.27 15.75
N PHE A 405 -0.52 6.39 15.14
CA PHE A 405 0.73 6.74 15.77
C PHE A 405 1.46 7.81 14.98
N GLN A 406 2.46 8.41 15.61
CA GLN A 406 3.54 9.12 14.97
C GLN A 406 4.88 8.50 15.35
N GLN A 407 5.92 8.73 14.58
CA GLN A 407 7.26 8.39 15.01
C GLN A 407 7.72 9.43 16.05
N ALA A 408 8.08 8.95 17.25
CA ALA A 408 8.72 9.81 18.24
C ALA A 408 10.08 10.31 17.69
N MET A 409 10.46 11.54 18.04
CA MET A 409 11.81 12.03 17.74
C MET A 409 12.83 11.03 18.26
N GLU A 410 13.81 10.66 17.43
CA GLU A 410 15.00 9.95 17.88
C GLU A 410 15.73 10.84 18.89
N GLN A 411 15.49 10.59 20.17
CA GLN A 411 16.42 11.03 21.20
C GLN A 411 17.51 9.96 21.30
N GLU A 412 18.75 10.34 21.35
CA GLU A 412 19.92 9.47 21.56
C GLU A 412 19.80 8.56 22.80
N ASN A 413 18.78 8.75 23.63
CA ASN A 413 18.40 7.92 24.76
C ASN A 413 16.91 7.60 24.67
N ALA A 414 16.52 6.73 23.76
CA ALA A 414 15.14 6.42 23.41
C ALA A 414 14.29 5.98 24.63
N PRO A 415 13.33 6.77 25.07
CA PRO A 415 12.21 6.22 25.80
C PRO A 415 11.03 6.01 24.87
N LYS A 416 10.53 4.77 24.90
CA LYS A 416 9.17 4.30 24.60
C LYS A 416 8.36 5.12 23.60
N ALA A 417 8.08 4.55 22.43
CA ALA A 417 7.08 5.04 21.50
C ALA A 417 5.82 5.50 22.25
N LYS A 418 5.49 6.79 22.16
CA LYS A 418 4.27 7.35 22.74
C LYS A 418 3.08 6.87 21.89
N LYS A 419 2.20 6.10 22.49
CA LYS A 419 0.99 5.59 21.85
C LYS A 419 -0.01 6.73 21.63
N MET A 420 -0.49 6.88 20.42
CA MET A 420 -1.55 7.81 20.03
C MET A 420 -2.96 7.17 19.98
N PRO A 421 -4.00 7.91 19.60
CA PRO A 421 -5.38 7.57 19.95
C PRO A 421 -5.83 6.20 19.47
N ARG A 422 -6.55 5.54 20.34
CA ARG A 422 -7.26 4.30 20.05
C ARG A 422 -8.53 4.65 19.28
N ILE A 423 -8.65 4.12 18.06
CA ILE A 423 -9.83 4.28 17.23
C ILE A 423 -10.63 2.98 17.33
N ALA A 424 -11.80 3.02 17.94
CA ALA A 424 -12.67 1.85 18.05
C ALA A 424 -13.75 1.88 16.97
N LYS A 425 -13.94 0.74 16.29
CA LYS A 425 -15.09 0.52 15.41
C LYS A 425 -16.34 0.31 16.27
N LYS A 426 -17.38 1.09 16.04
CA LYS A 426 -18.68 0.83 16.64
C LYS A 426 -19.27 -0.44 16.01
N ASN A 427 -19.83 -1.35 16.83
CA ASN A 427 -20.37 -2.64 16.39
C ASN A 427 -21.62 -2.50 15.51
N TYR A 428 -21.49 -2.10 14.26
CA TYR A 428 -22.57 -2.13 13.27
C TYR A 428 -22.75 -3.49 12.57
N LEU A 429 -21.95 -4.49 12.96
CA LEU A 429 -21.85 -5.81 12.33
C LEU A 429 -23.15 -6.62 12.27
N LYS A 430 -24.08 -6.43 13.22
CA LYS A 430 -25.35 -7.21 13.20
C LYS A 430 -26.22 -6.87 11.98
N LYS A 431 -26.24 -5.62 11.54
CA LYS A 431 -27.02 -5.19 10.35
C LYS A 431 -26.34 -5.57 9.03
N TRP A 432 -24.99 -5.50 8.96
CA TRP A 432 -24.22 -5.87 7.77
C TRP A 432 -24.33 -7.35 7.40
N LYS A 433 -24.35 -8.25 8.38
CA LYS A 433 -24.58 -9.68 8.10
C LYS A 433 -25.91 -9.91 7.39
N ASN A 434 -26.94 -9.18 7.73
CA ASN A 434 -28.26 -9.31 7.10
C ASN A 434 -28.32 -8.68 5.69
N VAL A 435 -27.54 -7.63 5.41
CA VAL A 435 -27.45 -7.03 4.06
C VAL A 435 -26.57 -7.90 3.16
N MET A 436 -25.48 -8.45 3.67
CA MET A 436 -24.58 -9.31 2.90
C MET A 436 -25.14 -10.71 2.66
N SER A 437 -25.98 -11.25 3.56
CA SER A 437 -26.63 -12.57 3.35
C SER A 437 -27.61 -12.57 2.18
N ASN A 438 -28.16 -11.42 1.80
CA ASN A 438 -29.04 -11.29 0.64
C ASN A 438 -28.28 -11.20 -0.71
N TYR A 439 -26.95 -11.13 -0.69
CA TYR A 439 -26.09 -11.02 -1.87
C TYR A 439 -25.06 -12.15 -2.02
N THR A 440 -25.15 -13.20 -1.19
CA THR A 440 -24.28 -14.37 -1.37
C THR A 440 -24.77 -15.22 -2.54
N MET A 441 -24.04 -15.18 -3.66
CA MET A 441 -24.10 -16.28 -4.62
C MET A 441 -23.48 -17.54 -4.01
N PRO A 442 -24.04 -18.74 -4.31
CA PRO A 442 -23.46 -19.99 -3.81
C PRO A 442 -22.02 -20.14 -4.31
N LEU A 443 -21.12 -20.52 -3.41
CA LEU A 443 -19.78 -20.94 -3.77
C LEU A 443 -19.86 -22.09 -4.78
N PRO A 444 -19.05 -22.11 -5.84
CA PRO A 444 -18.95 -23.30 -6.67
C PRO A 444 -18.44 -24.45 -5.77
N LYS A 445 -19.14 -25.56 -5.80
CA LYS A 445 -18.69 -26.82 -5.21
C LYS A 445 -17.39 -27.23 -5.89
N GLU A 446 -16.41 -27.56 -5.07
CA GLU A 446 -15.08 -28.19 -5.25
C GLU A 446 -14.50 -28.29 -6.68
#